data_afc8bdfde7f16b9e5082e96d7ce51bec
#
_entry.id   afc8bdfde7f16b9e5082e96d7ce51bec
#
_cell.length_a   1.000
_cell.length_b   1.000
_cell.length_c   1.000
_cell.angle_alpha   90.00
_cell.angle_beta   90.00
_cell.angle_gamma   90.00
#
_symmetry.space_group_name_H-M   'P 1'
#
loop_
_entity.id
_entity.type
_entity.pdbx_description
1 polymer ?
#
loop_
_entity_poly.entity_id
_entity_poly.type
_entity_poly.pdbx_seq_one_letter_code
_entity_poly.pdbx_strand_id
1 'polypeptide(L)'
;MPNLPTHIHFSYQSIGKYNDLDLNNNLAIYLFGSTAPDIRVITKQDRSVYHFVQLDFDRIGDGIRNMKSLHPPLNNLNTDDEHTRSFMAGYASHLILDETWITTMFRPFFSDPSLFGNKSQGLILDRALQMYLDKSHWDTLEQNLPHIESCDTNIEVEFLKNEPVEDWRDWISTLLNRKFSWERLEFMASRIAKGNDSHPAIGLAKDFISDPDGGIGDILSKLPDGILEDFSSESLKNINKALTEFTQ
;
A
#
# COMPACT_ATOMS: atom_id res chain seq x y z
N MET A 1 5.42 -4.19 -2.64
CA MET A 1 4.29 -3.25 -2.51
C MET A 1 4.37 -2.67 -1.12
N PRO A 2 4.25 -1.37 -0.95
CA PRO A 2 4.26 -0.72 0.35
C PRO A 2 3.29 -1.37 1.35
N ASN A 3 3.55 -1.20 2.64
CA ASN A 3 2.62 -1.67 3.67
C ASN A 3 1.67 -0.53 4.10
N LEU A 4 0.70 -0.84 4.95
CA LEU A 4 -0.35 0.11 5.36
C LEU A 4 0.17 1.46 5.91
N PRO A 5 1.22 1.52 6.77
CA PRO A 5 1.75 2.81 7.23
C PRO A 5 2.20 3.72 6.09
N THR A 6 2.91 3.16 5.12
CA THR A 6 3.38 3.90 3.95
C THR A 6 2.20 4.35 3.06
N HIS A 7 1.16 3.53 2.87
CA HIS A 7 -0.06 3.93 2.14
C HIS A 7 -0.77 5.11 2.82
N ILE A 8 -0.94 5.04 4.13
CA ILE A 8 -1.56 6.13 4.92
C ILE A 8 -0.74 7.40 4.80
N HIS A 9 0.60 7.31 4.91
CA HIS A 9 1.49 8.47 4.76
C HIS A 9 1.34 9.16 3.41
N PHE A 10 1.47 8.41 2.30
CA PHE A 10 1.37 9.00 0.96
C PHE A 10 -0.01 9.55 0.66
N SER A 11 -1.07 8.90 1.13
CA SER A 11 -2.43 9.42 1.02
C SER A 11 -2.57 10.71 1.83
N TYR A 12 -2.07 10.78 3.05
CA TYR A 12 -2.06 12.00 3.86
C TYR A 12 -1.29 13.13 3.18
N GLN A 13 -0.13 12.86 2.61
CA GLN A 13 0.68 13.86 1.88
C GLN A 13 0.01 14.36 0.59
N SER A 14 -0.90 13.60 0.01
CA SER A 14 -1.62 13.96 -1.23
C SER A 14 -2.96 14.67 -0.96
N ILE A 15 -3.28 15.00 0.29
CA ILE A 15 -4.52 15.68 0.63
C ILE A 15 -4.62 17.03 -0.11
N GLY A 16 -5.78 17.28 -0.70
CA GLY A 16 -6.07 18.49 -1.44
C GLY A 16 -7.55 18.62 -1.73
N LYS A 17 -7.89 19.60 -2.54
CA LYS A 17 -9.22 19.76 -3.10
C LYS A 17 -9.19 19.34 -4.57
N TYR A 18 -9.97 18.32 -4.89
CA TYR A 18 -10.05 17.74 -6.23
C TYR A 18 -11.46 17.95 -6.78
N ASN A 19 -11.61 18.89 -7.70
CA ASN A 19 -12.93 19.36 -8.15
C ASN A 19 -13.78 19.81 -6.96
N ASP A 20 -14.93 19.17 -6.71
CA ASP A 20 -15.82 19.47 -5.60
C ASP A 20 -15.56 18.61 -4.35
N LEU A 21 -14.57 17.71 -4.40
CA LEU A 21 -14.23 16.79 -3.31
C LEU A 21 -13.15 17.40 -2.40
N ASP A 22 -13.50 17.66 -1.14
CA ASP A 22 -12.56 18.16 -0.11
C ASP A 22 -12.10 17.02 0.80
N LEU A 23 -10.90 16.50 0.52
CA LEU A 23 -10.33 15.40 1.29
C LEU A 23 -9.94 15.79 2.72
N ASN A 24 -9.75 17.09 3.03
CA ASN A 24 -9.50 17.51 4.42
C ASN A 24 -10.74 17.30 5.28
N ASN A 25 -11.92 17.62 4.77
CA ASN A 25 -13.18 17.43 5.48
C ASN A 25 -13.57 15.95 5.58
N ASN A 26 -13.08 15.11 4.69
CA ASN A 26 -13.36 13.68 4.61
C ASN A 26 -12.12 12.81 4.94
N LEU A 27 -11.22 13.32 5.79
CA LEU A 27 -9.92 12.71 6.08
C LEU A 27 -10.02 11.25 6.54
N ALA A 28 -10.91 10.97 7.48
CA ALA A 28 -11.05 9.64 8.07
C ALA A 28 -11.35 8.57 7.00
N ILE A 29 -12.37 8.79 6.20
CA ILE A 29 -12.80 7.85 5.16
C ILE A 29 -11.80 7.77 4.00
N TYR A 30 -11.15 8.88 3.65
CA TYR A 30 -10.09 8.90 2.64
C TYR A 30 -8.90 8.04 3.05
N LEU A 31 -8.38 8.21 4.28
CA LEU A 31 -7.28 7.41 4.79
C LEU A 31 -7.68 5.94 4.98
N PHE A 32 -8.90 5.67 5.42
CA PHE A 32 -9.41 4.31 5.50
C PHE A 32 -9.48 3.67 4.10
N GLY A 33 -9.96 4.39 3.10
CA GLY A 33 -9.98 3.95 1.70
C GLY A 33 -8.59 3.57 1.19
N SER A 34 -7.53 4.28 1.61
CA SER A 34 -6.15 3.95 1.23
C SER A 34 -5.63 2.62 1.77
N THR A 35 -6.35 1.99 2.67
CA THR A 35 -6.03 0.65 3.20
C THR A 35 -6.86 -0.45 2.57
N ALA A 36 -8.00 -0.11 1.97
CA ALA A 36 -9.05 -1.06 1.61
C ALA A 36 -8.68 -2.10 0.55
N PRO A 37 -7.81 -1.84 -0.45
CA PRO A 37 -7.37 -2.90 -1.38
C PRO A 37 -6.70 -4.09 -0.69
N ASP A 38 -6.14 -3.90 0.50
CA ASP A 38 -5.51 -4.96 1.27
C ASP A 38 -6.48 -5.76 2.16
N ILE A 39 -7.79 -5.51 2.10
CA ILE A 39 -8.83 -6.32 2.76
C ILE A 39 -8.70 -7.82 2.42
N ARG A 40 -8.04 -8.14 1.31
CA ARG A 40 -7.67 -9.51 0.93
C ARG A 40 -6.89 -10.27 2.01
N VAL A 41 -6.27 -9.57 2.95
CA VAL A 41 -5.56 -10.20 4.07
C VAL A 41 -6.53 -10.97 4.96
N ILE A 42 -7.76 -10.49 5.13
CA ILE A 42 -8.80 -11.16 5.92
C ILE A 42 -9.73 -12.00 5.05
N THR A 43 -10.09 -11.54 3.85
CA THR A 43 -11.00 -12.25 2.95
C THR A 43 -10.36 -13.44 2.22
N LYS A 44 -9.01 -13.50 2.15
CA LYS A 44 -8.21 -14.52 1.45
C LYS A 44 -8.45 -14.58 -0.07
N GLN A 45 -9.09 -13.57 -0.64
CA GLN A 45 -9.29 -13.47 -2.08
C GLN A 45 -7.99 -13.20 -2.84
N ASP A 46 -8.00 -13.48 -4.15
CA ASP A 46 -6.88 -13.17 -5.02
C ASP A 46 -6.65 -11.64 -5.10
N ARG A 47 -5.39 -11.25 -5.37
CA ARG A 47 -5.01 -9.84 -5.52
C ARG A 47 -5.87 -9.13 -6.57
N SER A 48 -6.12 -9.77 -7.70
CA SER A 48 -6.86 -9.16 -8.81
C SER A 48 -8.29 -8.75 -8.47
N VAL A 49 -8.88 -9.32 -7.40
CA VAL A 49 -10.24 -8.96 -6.95
C VAL A 49 -10.31 -7.53 -6.44
N TYR A 50 -9.27 -7.08 -5.72
CA TYR A 50 -9.27 -5.75 -5.09
C TYR A 50 -8.22 -4.79 -5.68
N HIS A 51 -7.17 -5.29 -6.32
CA HIS A 51 -6.20 -4.42 -7.00
C HIS A 51 -6.46 -4.31 -8.49
N PHE A 52 -7.36 -5.14 -9.05
CA PHE A 52 -7.78 -5.16 -10.45
C PHE A 52 -6.64 -5.40 -11.45
N VAL A 53 -5.45 -5.71 -10.96
CA VAL A 53 -4.26 -6.11 -11.73
C VAL A 53 -3.47 -7.18 -11.00
N GLN A 54 -2.77 -8.00 -11.77
CA GLN A 54 -1.69 -8.85 -11.27
C GLN A 54 -0.37 -8.05 -11.21
N LEU A 55 0.75 -8.71 -10.85
CA LEU A 55 2.04 -8.03 -10.72
C LEU A 55 2.73 -7.73 -12.07
N ASP A 56 2.18 -8.21 -13.17
CA ASP A 56 2.67 -8.10 -14.55
C ASP A 56 1.98 -7.00 -15.37
N PHE A 57 1.20 -6.12 -14.75
CA PHE A 57 0.56 -4.99 -15.43
C PHE A 57 1.56 -4.12 -16.20
N ASP A 58 1.08 -3.41 -17.24
CA ASP A 58 1.95 -2.67 -18.16
C ASP A 58 2.25 -1.24 -17.69
N ARG A 59 1.23 -0.53 -17.15
CA ARG A 59 1.33 0.91 -16.88
C ARG A 59 0.70 1.28 -15.54
N ILE A 60 1.31 2.24 -14.87
CA ILE A 60 0.73 2.88 -13.67
C ILE A 60 -0.67 3.41 -14.01
N GLY A 61 -1.64 3.11 -13.18
CA GLY A 61 -3.07 3.40 -13.37
C GLY A 61 -3.87 2.26 -14.04
N ASP A 62 -3.26 1.12 -14.39
CA ASP A 62 -3.99 -0.02 -14.95
C ASP A 62 -5.02 -0.57 -13.96
N GLY A 63 -4.72 -0.59 -12.67
CA GLY A 63 -5.69 -1.00 -11.63
C GLY A 63 -6.94 -0.13 -11.61
N ILE A 64 -6.78 1.19 -11.67
CA ILE A 64 -7.93 2.12 -11.74
C ILE A 64 -8.70 1.94 -13.05
N ARG A 65 -8.01 1.80 -14.18
CA ARG A 65 -8.67 1.61 -15.49
C ARG A 65 -9.48 0.32 -15.51
N ASN A 66 -8.91 -0.77 -15.01
CA ASN A 66 -9.60 -2.07 -14.94
C ASN A 66 -10.76 -2.03 -13.94
N MET A 67 -10.57 -1.39 -12.79
CA MET A 67 -11.63 -1.18 -11.79
C MET A 67 -12.84 -0.46 -12.42
N LYS A 68 -12.61 0.68 -13.08
CA LYS A 68 -13.67 1.45 -13.76
C LYS A 68 -14.31 0.68 -14.92
N SER A 69 -13.55 -0.16 -15.62
CA SER A 69 -14.06 -1.01 -16.69
C SER A 69 -14.95 -2.15 -16.19
N LEU A 70 -14.56 -2.79 -15.08
CA LEU A 70 -15.30 -3.89 -14.46
C LEU A 70 -16.54 -3.40 -13.68
N HIS A 71 -16.47 -2.18 -13.15
CA HIS A 71 -17.51 -1.55 -12.35
C HIS A 71 -17.89 -0.18 -12.94
N PRO A 72 -18.62 -0.13 -14.07
CA PRO A 72 -18.97 1.12 -14.76
C PRO A 72 -19.66 2.17 -13.89
N PRO A 73 -20.46 1.83 -12.85
CA PRO A 73 -21.02 2.85 -11.95
C PRO A 73 -19.97 3.75 -11.29
N LEU A 74 -18.72 3.28 -11.11
CA LEU A 74 -17.62 4.09 -10.56
C LEU A 74 -17.17 5.23 -11.49
N ASN A 75 -17.60 5.25 -12.76
CA ASN A 75 -17.35 6.38 -13.66
C ASN A 75 -18.27 7.58 -13.38
N ASN A 76 -19.38 7.34 -12.68
CA ASN A 76 -20.39 8.35 -12.37
C ASN A 76 -20.81 8.20 -10.91
N LEU A 77 -19.84 8.27 -9.98
CA LEU A 77 -20.15 8.29 -8.54
C LEU A 77 -21.05 9.49 -8.24
N ASN A 78 -22.10 9.26 -7.44
CA ASN A 78 -23.03 10.31 -7.06
C ASN A 78 -22.26 11.49 -6.43
N THR A 79 -22.36 12.66 -7.03
CA THR A 79 -21.67 13.86 -6.55
C THR A 79 -22.12 14.28 -5.14
N ASP A 80 -23.32 13.89 -4.72
CA ASP A 80 -23.86 14.16 -3.40
C ASP A 80 -23.33 13.20 -2.30
N ASP A 81 -22.70 12.07 -2.70
CA ASP A 81 -22.06 11.12 -1.79
C ASP A 81 -20.54 11.38 -1.70
N GLU A 82 -20.17 12.45 -1.03
CA GLU A 82 -18.78 12.79 -0.78
C GLU A 82 -18.05 11.74 0.05
N HIS A 83 -18.77 11.00 0.90
CA HIS A 83 -18.20 9.97 1.76
C HIS A 83 -17.64 8.81 0.92
N THR A 84 -18.49 8.18 0.09
CA THR A 84 -18.07 7.10 -0.82
C THR A 84 -17.03 7.59 -1.84
N ARG A 85 -17.17 8.82 -2.35
CA ARG A 85 -16.18 9.42 -3.27
C ARG A 85 -14.81 9.56 -2.62
N SER A 86 -14.76 10.02 -1.36
CA SER A 86 -13.50 10.17 -0.61
C SER A 86 -12.86 8.82 -0.30
N PHE A 87 -13.68 7.81 0.05
CA PHE A 87 -13.21 6.44 0.19
C PHE A 87 -12.54 5.93 -1.10
N MET A 88 -13.22 6.12 -2.23
CA MET A 88 -12.71 5.65 -3.53
C MET A 88 -11.49 6.43 -3.99
N ALA A 89 -11.35 7.70 -3.63
CA ALA A 89 -10.12 8.47 -3.85
C ALA A 89 -8.95 7.87 -3.04
N GLY A 90 -9.18 7.51 -1.77
CA GLY A 90 -8.21 6.77 -0.96
C GLY A 90 -7.85 5.41 -1.59
N TYR A 91 -8.85 4.68 -2.03
CA TYR A 91 -8.67 3.41 -2.74
C TYR A 91 -7.78 3.57 -3.97
N ALA A 92 -8.05 4.57 -4.79
CA ALA A 92 -7.25 4.88 -5.99
C ALA A 92 -5.80 5.25 -5.64
N SER A 93 -5.57 6.02 -4.54
CA SER A 93 -4.21 6.36 -4.09
C SER A 93 -3.39 5.13 -3.75
N HIS A 94 -4.00 4.12 -3.11
CA HIS A 94 -3.36 2.84 -2.82
C HIS A 94 -2.93 2.12 -4.10
N LEU A 95 -3.83 1.98 -5.06
CA LEU A 95 -3.53 1.27 -6.31
C LEU A 95 -2.33 1.91 -7.03
N ILE A 96 -2.33 3.24 -7.11
CA ILE A 96 -1.24 4.00 -7.75
C ILE A 96 0.09 3.83 -7.00
N LEU A 97 0.09 3.88 -5.67
CA LEU A 97 1.31 3.71 -4.88
C LEU A 97 1.90 2.32 -5.05
N ASP A 98 1.06 1.29 -5.03
CA ASP A 98 1.46 -0.09 -5.28
C ASP A 98 2.10 -0.25 -6.67
N GLU A 99 1.43 0.28 -7.69
CA GLU A 99 1.91 0.19 -9.07
C GLU A 99 3.20 1.00 -9.27
N THR A 100 3.32 2.16 -8.63
CA THR A 100 4.55 2.95 -8.65
C THR A 100 5.69 2.16 -8.01
N TRP A 101 5.50 1.57 -6.82
CA TRP A 101 6.52 0.73 -6.19
C TRP A 101 6.94 -0.43 -7.09
N ILE A 102 5.99 -1.15 -7.66
CA ILE A 102 6.26 -2.30 -8.52
C ILE A 102 7.11 -1.90 -9.73
N THR A 103 6.80 -0.77 -10.36
CA THR A 103 7.47 -0.33 -11.59
C THR A 103 8.81 0.36 -11.34
N THR A 104 8.93 1.15 -10.28
CA THR A 104 10.13 1.95 -10.03
C THR A 104 11.11 1.32 -9.05
N MET A 105 10.65 0.43 -8.17
CA MET A 105 11.47 -0.20 -7.15
C MET A 105 11.60 -1.71 -7.33
N PHE A 106 10.48 -2.45 -7.30
CA PHE A 106 10.53 -3.91 -7.26
C PHE A 106 11.08 -4.50 -8.57
N ARG A 107 10.49 -4.16 -9.71
CA ARG A 107 10.89 -4.72 -11.02
C ARG A 107 12.33 -4.39 -11.38
N PRO A 108 12.81 -3.14 -11.28
CA PRO A 108 14.17 -2.79 -11.66
C PRO A 108 15.24 -3.39 -10.75
N PHE A 109 14.95 -3.49 -9.43
CA PHE A 109 16.03 -3.77 -8.46
C PHE A 109 15.86 -5.09 -7.72
N PHE A 110 14.65 -5.52 -7.35
CA PHE A 110 14.43 -6.66 -6.47
C PHE A 110 13.94 -7.93 -7.19
N SER A 111 13.43 -7.80 -8.42
CA SER A 111 12.97 -8.95 -9.21
C SER A 111 14.11 -9.69 -9.89
N ASP A 112 15.20 -8.99 -10.20
CA ASP A 112 16.41 -9.55 -10.84
C ASP A 112 17.41 -10.02 -9.77
N PRO A 113 17.85 -11.30 -9.84
CA PRO A 113 18.85 -11.83 -8.91
C PRO A 113 20.23 -11.16 -9.02
N SER A 114 20.52 -10.40 -10.07
CA SER A 114 21.84 -9.80 -10.31
C SER A 114 22.29 -8.86 -9.19
N LEU A 115 21.36 -8.11 -8.57
CA LEU A 115 21.70 -7.17 -7.51
C LEU A 115 21.76 -7.82 -6.12
N PHE A 116 20.84 -8.73 -5.83
CA PHE A 116 20.65 -9.29 -4.50
C PHE A 116 20.80 -10.81 -4.43
N GLY A 117 21.50 -11.41 -5.40
CA GLY A 117 21.95 -12.79 -5.37
C GLY A 117 20.91 -13.83 -5.82
N ASN A 118 19.73 -13.89 -5.19
CA ASN A 118 18.68 -14.83 -5.60
C ASN A 118 17.27 -14.28 -5.33
N LYS A 119 16.25 -14.93 -5.90
CA LYS A 119 14.86 -14.49 -5.81
C LYS A 119 14.37 -14.36 -4.37
N SER A 120 14.70 -15.30 -3.48
CA SER A 120 14.28 -15.25 -2.07
C SER A 120 14.91 -14.06 -1.35
N GLN A 121 16.18 -13.81 -1.64
CA GLN A 121 16.93 -12.69 -1.07
C GLN A 121 16.35 -11.36 -1.55
N GLY A 122 16.13 -11.19 -2.87
CA GLY A 122 15.47 -10.00 -3.40
C GLY A 122 14.10 -9.75 -2.77
N LEU A 123 13.27 -10.78 -2.59
CA LEU A 123 11.97 -10.66 -1.95
C LEU A 123 12.06 -10.21 -0.48
N ILE A 124 12.99 -10.74 0.31
CA ILE A 124 13.15 -10.37 1.73
C ILE A 124 13.69 -8.95 1.85
N LEU A 125 14.66 -8.58 1.03
CA LEU A 125 15.25 -7.23 1.06
C LEU A 125 14.26 -6.17 0.55
N ASP A 126 13.41 -6.48 -0.44
CA ASP A 126 12.27 -5.65 -0.83
C ASP A 126 11.33 -5.41 0.36
N ARG A 127 10.99 -6.46 1.13
CA ARG A 127 10.16 -6.31 2.34
C ARG A 127 10.85 -5.50 3.43
N ALA A 128 12.14 -5.70 3.62
CA ALA A 128 12.92 -4.93 4.59
C ALA A 128 12.94 -3.43 4.24
N LEU A 129 13.12 -3.08 2.96
CA LEU A 129 13.08 -1.68 2.52
C LEU A 129 11.68 -1.06 2.68
N GLN A 130 10.61 -1.82 2.41
CA GLN A 130 9.24 -1.37 2.69
C GLN A 130 9.01 -1.11 4.19
N MET A 131 9.52 -1.98 5.05
CA MET A 131 9.44 -1.78 6.51
C MET A 131 10.28 -0.60 6.98
N TYR A 132 11.40 -0.29 6.32
CA TYR A 132 12.18 0.91 6.58
C TYR A 132 11.37 2.18 6.27
N LEU A 133 10.63 2.21 5.17
CA LEU A 133 9.70 3.29 4.86
C LEU A 133 8.58 3.38 5.91
N ASP A 134 8.00 2.25 6.31
CA ASP A 134 6.99 2.24 7.38
C ASP A 134 7.53 2.87 8.67
N LYS A 135 8.76 2.51 9.07
CA LYS A 135 9.45 3.09 10.23
C LYS A 135 9.61 4.61 10.09
N SER A 136 10.02 5.06 8.90
CA SER A 136 10.24 6.49 8.60
C SER A 136 8.93 7.30 8.62
N HIS A 137 7.79 6.67 8.35
CA HIS A 137 6.48 7.30 8.28
C HIS A 137 5.60 7.04 9.51
N TRP A 138 6.16 6.42 10.56
CA TRP A 138 5.38 5.97 11.71
C TRP A 138 4.70 7.12 12.46
N ASP A 139 5.33 8.28 12.58
CA ASP A 139 4.75 9.47 13.22
C ASP A 139 3.48 9.95 12.49
N THR A 140 3.47 9.91 11.15
CA THR A 140 2.27 10.23 10.36
C THR A 140 1.15 9.24 10.64
N LEU A 141 1.48 7.96 10.77
CA LEU A 141 0.52 6.93 11.12
C LEU A 141 -0.08 7.19 12.51
N GLU A 142 0.74 7.40 13.54
CA GLU A 142 0.25 7.62 14.92
C GLU A 142 -0.67 8.83 15.01
N GLN A 143 -0.38 9.90 14.26
CA GLN A 143 -1.22 11.09 14.21
C GLN A 143 -2.58 10.84 13.55
N ASN A 144 -2.66 9.93 12.57
CA ASN A 144 -3.84 9.71 11.76
C ASN A 144 -4.64 8.45 12.14
N LEU A 145 -4.09 7.59 12.98
CA LEU A 145 -4.76 6.36 13.41
C LEU A 145 -6.12 6.59 14.06
N PRO A 146 -6.31 7.61 14.95
CA PRO A 146 -7.63 7.90 15.54
C PRO A 146 -8.70 8.23 14.49
N HIS A 147 -8.34 8.84 13.37
CA HIS A 147 -9.28 9.10 12.27
C HIS A 147 -9.76 7.80 11.62
N ILE A 148 -8.84 6.85 11.41
CA ILE A 148 -9.18 5.54 10.83
C ILE A 148 -10.04 4.73 11.81
N GLU A 149 -9.71 4.72 13.09
CA GLU A 149 -10.44 4.00 14.14
C GLU A 149 -11.89 4.46 14.29
N SER A 150 -12.12 5.76 14.17
CA SER A 150 -13.46 6.36 14.29
C SER A 150 -14.20 6.49 12.95
N CYS A 151 -13.64 5.96 11.87
CA CYS A 151 -14.21 6.11 10.54
C CYS A 151 -15.57 5.41 10.43
N ASP A 152 -16.56 6.10 9.87
CA ASP A 152 -17.80 5.48 9.41
C ASP A 152 -17.48 4.62 8.15
N THR A 153 -17.80 3.34 8.24
CA THR A 153 -17.54 2.37 7.17
C THR A 153 -18.73 2.15 6.23
N ASN A 154 -19.79 2.95 6.37
CA ASN A 154 -20.96 2.86 5.51
C ASN A 154 -20.66 3.48 4.14
N ILE A 155 -20.25 2.62 3.19
CA ILE A 155 -19.89 2.99 1.82
C ILE A 155 -20.76 2.24 0.81
N GLU A 156 -21.12 2.90 -0.28
CA GLU A 156 -21.91 2.31 -1.36
C GLU A 156 -21.02 1.91 -2.56
N VAL A 157 -20.21 0.86 -2.38
CA VAL A 157 -19.31 0.34 -3.42
C VAL A 157 -19.67 -1.10 -3.75
N GLU A 158 -20.06 -1.36 -5.00
CA GLU A 158 -20.63 -2.65 -5.45
C GLU A 158 -19.72 -3.85 -5.14
N PHE A 159 -18.43 -3.76 -5.45
CA PHE A 159 -17.49 -4.86 -5.25
C PHE A 159 -17.06 -5.06 -3.77
N LEU A 160 -17.46 -4.15 -2.87
CA LEU A 160 -17.25 -4.27 -1.42
C LEU A 160 -18.56 -4.53 -0.64
N LYS A 161 -19.70 -4.60 -1.31
CA LYS A 161 -21.02 -4.70 -0.67
C LYS A 161 -21.18 -5.88 0.29
N ASN A 162 -20.52 -7.00 0.02
CA ASN A 162 -20.59 -8.21 0.84
C ASN A 162 -19.28 -8.46 1.60
N GLU A 163 -18.36 -7.51 1.61
CA GLU A 163 -17.08 -7.67 2.26
C GLU A 163 -17.12 -7.18 3.71
N PRO A 164 -16.33 -7.76 4.59
CA PRO A 164 -16.30 -7.41 6.01
C PRO A 164 -15.52 -6.12 6.26
N VAL A 165 -16.03 -4.98 5.77
CA VAL A 165 -15.34 -3.69 5.81
C VAL A 165 -15.12 -3.19 7.25
N GLU A 166 -16.08 -3.42 8.15
CA GLU A 166 -15.93 -3.13 9.57
C GLU A 166 -14.87 -4.01 10.23
N ASP A 167 -14.87 -5.32 9.95
CA ASP A 167 -13.84 -6.23 10.45
C ASP A 167 -12.44 -5.82 9.94
N TRP A 168 -12.36 -5.28 8.72
CA TRP A 168 -11.13 -4.74 8.17
C TRP A 168 -10.65 -3.52 8.95
N ARG A 169 -11.52 -2.55 9.25
CA ARG A 169 -11.20 -1.39 10.09
C ARG A 169 -10.66 -1.83 11.45
N ASP A 170 -11.36 -2.75 12.11
CA ASP A 170 -10.99 -3.23 13.44
C ASP A 170 -9.67 -4.01 13.41
N TRP A 171 -9.44 -4.77 12.33
CA TRP A 171 -8.20 -5.50 12.13
C TRP A 171 -7.01 -4.56 11.92
N ILE A 172 -7.13 -3.54 11.05
CA ILE A 172 -6.05 -2.57 10.84
C ILE A 172 -5.80 -1.73 12.09
N SER A 173 -6.83 -1.32 12.82
CA SER A 173 -6.70 -0.62 14.09
C SER A 173 -5.89 -1.44 15.08
N THR A 174 -6.22 -2.72 15.24
CA THR A 174 -5.47 -3.65 16.10
C THR A 174 -4.01 -3.81 15.64
N LEU A 175 -3.77 -3.91 14.33
CA LEU A 175 -2.43 -4.07 13.76
C LEU A 175 -1.58 -2.82 13.94
N LEU A 176 -2.16 -1.65 13.65
CA LEU A 176 -1.44 -0.38 13.61
C LEU A 176 -1.19 0.20 15.01
N ASN A 177 -2.02 -0.16 16.02
CA ASN A 177 -1.74 0.15 17.43
C ASN A 177 -0.51 -0.60 17.99
N ARG A 178 -0.03 -1.64 17.31
CA ARG A 178 1.23 -2.28 17.67
C ARG A 178 2.38 -1.39 17.21
N LYS A 179 3.28 -1.04 18.11
CA LYS A 179 4.48 -0.28 17.76
C LYS A 179 5.25 -0.97 16.64
N PHE A 180 6.05 -0.19 15.90
CA PHE A 180 6.93 -0.74 14.88
C PHE A 180 7.86 -1.79 15.46
N SER A 181 8.06 -2.89 14.76
CA SER A 181 9.04 -3.93 15.10
C SER A 181 9.55 -4.59 13.82
N TRP A 182 10.86 -4.75 13.71
CA TRP A 182 11.51 -5.53 12.66
C TRP A 182 11.13 -7.01 12.65
N GLU A 183 10.68 -7.57 13.77
CA GLU A 183 10.20 -8.94 13.88
C GLU A 183 9.04 -9.28 12.92
N ARG A 184 8.32 -8.25 12.43
CA ARG A 184 7.32 -8.43 11.37
C ARG A 184 7.91 -9.02 10.09
N LEU A 185 9.23 -8.86 9.85
CA LEU A 185 9.90 -9.45 8.69
C LEU A 185 9.90 -10.99 8.75
N GLU A 186 10.00 -11.59 9.94
CA GLU A 186 9.87 -13.05 10.09
C GLU A 186 8.49 -13.55 9.65
N PHE A 187 7.42 -12.82 10.02
CA PHE A 187 6.07 -13.16 9.57
C PHE A 187 5.95 -13.08 8.05
N MET A 188 6.53 -12.04 7.42
CA MET A 188 6.54 -11.93 5.97
C MET A 188 7.35 -13.04 5.30
N ALA A 189 8.49 -13.41 5.89
CA ALA A 189 9.32 -14.54 5.44
C ALA A 189 8.56 -15.87 5.51
N SER A 190 7.81 -16.10 6.59
CA SER A 190 6.98 -17.31 6.74
C SER A 190 5.90 -17.42 5.65
N ARG A 191 5.32 -16.30 5.23
CA ARG A 191 4.38 -16.27 4.10
C ARG A 191 5.05 -16.60 2.76
N ILE A 192 6.28 -16.12 2.55
CA ILE A 192 7.09 -16.46 1.35
C ILE A 192 7.46 -17.95 1.39
N ALA A 193 7.80 -18.45 2.54
CA ALA A 193 8.16 -19.86 2.78
C ALA A 193 6.98 -20.84 2.61
N LYS A 194 5.74 -20.37 2.67
CA LYS A 194 4.50 -21.19 2.54
C LYS A 194 4.49 -22.41 3.48
N GLY A 195 4.97 -22.24 4.73
CA GLY A 195 5.03 -23.30 5.73
C GLY A 195 6.26 -24.22 5.62
N ASN A 196 7.22 -23.92 4.78
CA ASN A 196 8.51 -24.62 4.74
C ASN A 196 9.52 -23.94 5.64
N ASP A 197 9.72 -24.42 6.87
CA ASP A 197 10.64 -23.84 7.85
C ASP A 197 12.12 -23.85 7.41
N SER A 198 12.48 -24.71 6.43
CA SER A 198 13.83 -24.76 5.84
C SER A 198 13.99 -23.79 4.65
N HIS A 199 12.97 -22.98 4.34
CA HIS A 199 13.04 -22.05 3.21
C HIS A 199 14.08 -20.94 3.49
N PRO A 200 14.95 -20.58 2.53
CA PRO A 200 16.00 -19.57 2.73
C PRO A 200 15.50 -18.23 3.26
N ALA A 201 14.28 -17.83 2.93
CA ALA A 201 13.67 -16.58 3.39
C ALA A 201 13.66 -16.46 4.93
N ILE A 202 13.49 -17.57 5.65
CA ILE A 202 13.44 -17.57 7.12
C ILE A 202 14.80 -17.17 7.70
N GLY A 203 15.89 -17.79 7.21
CA GLY A 203 17.26 -17.44 7.63
C GLY A 203 17.60 -16.00 7.28
N LEU A 204 17.33 -15.58 6.04
CA LEU A 204 17.58 -14.22 5.55
C LEU A 204 16.87 -13.14 6.39
N ALA A 205 15.63 -13.39 6.81
CA ALA A 205 14.90 -12.46 7.67
C ALA A 205 15.54 -12.35 9.05
N LYS A 206 15.95 -13.48 9.68
CA LYS A 206 16.64 -13.50 10.98
C LYS A 206 18.00 -12.80 10.91
N ASP A 207 18.77 -13.05 9.86
CA ASP A 207 20.07 -12.40 9.65
C ASP A 207 19.89 -10.89 9.54
N PHE A 208 18.89 -10.42 8.76
CA PHE A 208 18.57 -9.01 8.63
C PHE A 208 18.15 -8.37 9.97
N ILE A 209 17.30 -9.04 10.74
CA ILE A 209 16.80 -8.55 12.05
C ILE A 209 17.92 -8.43 13.07
N SER A 210 19.00 -9.21 12.95
CA SER A 210 20.15 -9.12 13.85
C SER A 210 20.93 -7.80 13.73
N ASP A 211 20.91 -7.16 12.55
CA ASP A 211 21.50 -5.84 12.29
C ASP A 211 20.69 -5.09 11.20
N PRO A 212 19.51 -4.56 11.55
CA PRO A 212 18.65 -3.91 10.55
C PRO A 212 19.26 -2.65 9.94
N ASP A 213 20.01 -1.86 10.70
CA ASP A 213 20.59 -0.62 10.21
C ASP A 213 21.73 -0.90 9.21
N GLY A 214 22.58 -1.89 9.51
CA GLY A 214 23.58 -2.38 8.55
C GLY A 214 22.91 -2.98 7.31
N GLY A 215 21.87 -3.79 7.50
CA GLY A 215 21.10 -4.38 6.41
C GLY A 215 20.45 -3.35 5.47
N ILE A 216 19.89 -2.26 6.00
CA ILE A 216 19.38 -1.14 5.20
C ILE A 216 20.51 -0.41 4.48
N GLY A 217 21.65 -0.17 5.16
CA GLY A 217 22.83 0.43 4.54
C GLY A 217 23.31 -0.39 3.33
N ASP A 218 23.35 -1.72 3.46
CA ASP A 218 23.73 -2.63 2.38
C ASP A 218 22.74 -2.60 1.21
N ILE A 219 21.43 -2.51 1.48
CA ILE A 219 20.43 -2.36 0.42
C ILE A 219 20.66 -1.05 -0.33
N LEU A 220 20.71 0.08 0.40
CA LEU A 220 20.81 1.40 -0.22
C LEU A 220 22.12 1.60 -0.98
N SER A 221 23.23 1.00 -0.53
CA SER A 221 24.52 1.06 -1.25
C SER A 221 24.49 0.42 -2.63
N LYS A 222 23.51 -0.45 -2.91
CA LYS A 222 23.33 -1.14 -4.21
C LYS A 222 22.30 -0.48 -5.11
N LEU A 223 21.55 0.48 -4.57
CA LEU A 223 20.53 1.22 -5.30
C LEU A 223 21.10 2.56 -5.78
N PRO A 224 20.50 3.20 -6.80
CA PRO A 224 20.89 4.55 -7.21
C PRO A 224 20.77 5.55 -6.06
N ASP A 225 21.71 6.51 -6.00
CA ASP A 225 21.63 7.61 -5.05
C ASP A 225 20.31 8.38 -5.22
N GLY A 226 19.66 8.73 -4.11
CA GLY A 226 18.40 9.48 -4.12
C GLY A 226 17.15 8.66 -4.52
N ILE A 227 17.25 7.34 -4.67
CA ILE A 227 16.15 6.49 -5.17
C ILE A 227 14.87 6.59 -4.31
N LEU A 228 14.98 6.76 -2.99
CA LEU A 228 13.81 6.87 -2.12
C LEU A 228 13.13 8.24 -2.27
N GLU A 229 13.88 9.28 -2.46
CA GLU A 229 13.39 10.63 -2.77
C GLU A 229 12.71 10.66 -4.13
N ASP A 230 13.30 10.00 -5.14
CA ASP A 230 12.72 9.86 -6.47
C ASP A 230 11.42 9.06 -6.41
N PHE A 231 11.40 7.93 -5.70
CA PHE A 231 10.18 7.14 -5.47
C PHE A 231 9.10 7.99 -4.78
N SER A 232 9.45 8.74 -3.75
CA SER A 232 8.52 9.59 -3.02
C SER A 232 7.90 10.67 -3.92
N SER A 233 8.74 11.38 -4.67
CA SER A 233 8.32 12.43 -5.60
C SER A 233 7.42 11.88 -6.71
N GLU A 234 7.82 10.77 -7.34
CA GLU A 234 7.05 10.14 -8.42
C GLU A 234 5.72 9.56 -7.90
N SER A 235 5.71 8.99 -6.69
CA SER A 235 4.49 8.49 -6.05
C SER A 235 3.48 9.59 -5.83
N LEU A 236 3.86 10.71 -5.21
CA LEU A 236 2.97 11.84 -4.98
C LEU A 236 2.46 12.44 -6.28
N LYS A 237 3.33 12.58 -7.28
CA LYS A 237 2.93 13.06 -8.62
C LYS A 237 1.89 12.15 -9.28
N ASN A 238 2.11 10.83 -9.23
CA ASN A 238 1.20 9.85 -9.83
C ASN A 238 -0.14 9.78 -9.06
N ILE A 239 -0.11 9.84 -7.73
CA ILE A 239 -1.33 9.88 -6.90
C ILE A 239 -2.12 11.16 -7.23
N ASN A 240 -1.51 12.35 -7.19
CA ASN A 240 -2.20 13.61 -7.46
C ASN A 240 -2.80 13.65 -8.86
N LYS A 241 -2.09 13.14 -9.86
CA LYS A 241 -2.61 12.98 -11.23
C LYS A 241 -3.84 12.08 -11.24
N ALA A 242 -3.73 10.90 -10.63
CA ALA A 242 -4.83 9.93 -10.61
C ALA A 242 -6.05 10.47 -9.86
N LEU A 243 -5.86 11.17 -8.74
CA LEU A 243 -6.97 11.78 -7.99
C LEU A 243 -7.67 12.86 -8.83
N THR A 244 -6.92 13.69 -9.56
CA THR A 244 -7.51 14.69 -10.46
C THR A 244 -8.35 14.03 -11.56
N GLU A 245 -7.85 12.94 -12.17
CA GLU A 245 -8.57 12.21 -13.23
C GLU A 245 -9.73 11.36 -12.70
N PHE A 246 -9.61 10.88 -11.47
CA PHE A 246 -10.61 10.00 -10.86
C PHE A 246 -11.84 10.75 -10.38
N THR A 247 -11.68 12.00 -9.94
CA THR A 247 -12.76 12.83 -9.39
C THR A 247 -13.44 13.71 -10.45
N GLN A 248 -13.01 13.65 -11.72
CA GLN A 248 -13.67 14.28 -12.86
C GLN A 248 -14.93 13.50 -13.27
#